data_4470b3afc754244ed8ca6afe72c67869
#
_entry.id   4470b3afc754244ed8ca6afe72c67869
#
_cell.length_a   1.000
_cell.length_b   1.000
_cell.length_c   1.000
_cell.angle_alpha   90.00
_cell.angle_beta   90.00
_cell.angle_gamma   90.00
#
_symmetry.space_group_name_H-M   'P 1'
#
loop_
_entity.id
_entity.type
_entity.pdbx_description
1 polymer ?
#
loop_
_entity_poly.entity_id
_entity_poly.type
_entity_poly.pdbx_seq_one_letter_code
_entity_poly.pdbx_strand_id
1 'polypeptide(L)'
;MEKIESFKVDHTKLLPGLYISRVDTIDGFSFTTFDLRFTRPNNSMPMDTGSIHAIEHLGATYIRNNYKNTMYFGPMGCRTGFYLLVSNKVSVDEIKPLIIDCMNFIINYEGLVIGATEIECGNYRDMNLEKAKYYAKEYLKWL
;
A
#
# COMPACT_ATOMS: atom_id res chain seq x y z
N MET A 1 -11.67 -3.32 26.24
CA MET A 1 -10.61 -3.04 25.24
C MET A 1 -11.17 -2.01 24.27
N GLU A 2 -10.46 -0.91 24.04
CA GLU A 2 -10.90 0.14 23.12
C GLU A 2 -10.64 -0.24 21.66
N LYS A 3 -11.49 0.26 20.74
CA LYS A 3 -11.28 0.07 19.31
C LYS A 3 -10.13 0.94 18.81
N ILE A 4 -9.24 0.38 18.00
CA ILE A 4 -8.18 1.11 17.34
C ILE A 4 -8.74 2.03 16.24
N GLU A 5 -7.96 3.04 15.81
CA GLU A 5 -8.42 4.08 14.86
C GLU A 5 -8.96 3.50 13.54
N SER A 6 -8.31 2.47 13.01
CA SER A 6 -8.77 1.83 11.77
C SER A 6 -10.17 1.19 11.88
N PHE A 7 -10.65 0.88 13.08
CA PHE A 7 -11.99 0.33 13.30
C PHE A 7 -13.05 1.41 13.59
N LYS A 8 -12.64 2.67 13.72
CA LYS A 8 -13.54 3.81 13.90
C LYS A 8 -14.03 4.40 12.58
N VAL A 9 -13.35 4.09 11.46
CA VAL A 9 -13.73 4.51 10.11
C VAL A 9 -14.96 3.74 9.65
N ASP A 10 -15.93 4.43 9.09
CA ASP A 10 -17.12 3.81 8.46
C ASP A 10 -16.75 3.19 7.11
N HIS A 11 -16.43 1.89 7.12
CA HIS A 11 -16.04 1.14 5.93
C HIS A 11 -17.16 0.96 4.90
N THR A 12 -18.42 1.28 5.23
CA THR A 12 -19.52 1.24 4.27
C THR A 12 -19.51 2.46 3.33
N LYS A 13 -18.84 3.54 3.74
CA LYS A 13 -18.73 4.81 3.01
C LYS A 13 -17.34 5.07 2.44
N LEU A 14 -16.34 4.33 2.89
CA LEU A 14 -14.95 4.53 2.48
C LEU A 14 -14.78 4.18 1.00
N LEU A 15 -14.30 5.17 0.23
CA LEU A 15 -13.97 5.01 -1.20
C LEU A 15 -12.47 4.70 -1.37
N PRO A 16 -12.07 4.15 -2.53
CA PRO A 16 -10.65 4.10 -2.88
C PRO A 16 -10.02 5.49 -2.84
N GLY A 17 -8.72 5.54 -2.54
CA GLY A 17 -8.01 6.81 -2.41
C GLY A 17 -6.80 6.71 -1.48
N LEU A 18 -6.23 7.86 -1.16
CA LEU A 18 -5.07 8.01 -0.28
C LEU A 18 -5.47 8.87 0.93
N TYR A 19 -5.35 8.30 2.12
CA TYR A 19 -5.79 8.94 3.37
C TYR A 19 -4.70 8.86 4.44
N ILE A 20 -4.70 9.80 5.39
CA ILE A 20 -4.00 9.63 6.66
C ILE A 20 -4.89 8.77 7.55
N SER A 21 -4.43 7.56 7.89
CA SER A 21 -5.10 6.69 8.85
C SER A 21 -4.93 7.24 10.27
N ARG A 22 -3.69 7.60 10.64
CA ARG A 22 -3.36 8.21 11.93
C ARG A 22 -1.98 8.86 11.91
N VAL A 23 -1.76 9.72 12.90
CA VAL A 23 -0.45 10.25 13.26
C VAL A 23 -0.19 9.88 14.71
N ASP A 24 0.87 9.14 14.95
CA ASP A 24 1.32 8.76 16.29
C ASP A 24 2.52 9.62 16.71
N THR A 25 2.65 9.89 18.01
CA THR A 25 3.83 10.51 18.60
C THR A 25 4.35 9.63 19.72
N ILE A 26 5.60 9.18 19.61
CA ILE A 26 6.27 8.30 20.56
C ILE A 26 7.60 8.94 20.91
N ASP A 27 7.84 9.23 22.19
CA ASP A 27 9.07 9.85 22.69
C ASP A 27 9.49 11.12 21.92
N GLY A 28 8.52 11.95 21.52
CA GLY A 28 8.75 13.19 20.78
C GLY A 28 8.91 13.02 19.27
N PHE A 29 8.95 11.78 18.76
CA PHE A 29 9.00 11.49 17.32
C PHE A 29 7.59 11.23 16.78
N SER A 30 7.29 11.81 15.63
CA SER A 30 6.01 11.59 14.94
C SER A 30 6.13 10.56 13.84
N PHE A 31 5.04 9.81 13.64
CA PHE A 31 4.92 8.79 12.61
C PHE A 31 3.56 8.93 11.93
N THR A 32 3.56 8.94 10.61
CA THR A 32 2.31 9.00 9.82
C THR A 32 2.04 7.65 9.19
N THR A 33 0.84 7.12 9.41
CA THR A 33 0.34 5.93 8.72
C THR A 33 -0.66 6.36 7.65
N PHE A 34 -0.34 6.07 6.39
CA PHE A 34 -1.24 6.27 5.26
C PHE A 34 -2.03 5.01 4.97
N ASP A 35 -3.30 5.19 4.65
CA ASP A 35 -4.21 4.19 4.09
C ASP A 35 -4.27 4.38 2.57
N LEU A 36 -3.67 3.45 1.84
CA LEU A 36 -3.77 3.35 0.39
C LEU A 36 -4.92 2.41 0.07
N ARG A 37 -6.14 2.95 -0.05
CA ARG A 37 -7.34 2.14 -0.28
C ARG A 37 -7.53 1.88 -1.77
N PHE A 38 -7.22 0.66 -2.20
CA PHE A 38 -7.26 0.24 -3.60
C PHE A 38 -8.66 -0.13 -4.08
N THR A 39 -9.43 -0.79 -3.24
CA THR A 39 -10.78 -1.25 -3.59
C THR A 39 -11.80 -0.79 -2.55
N ARG A 40 -13.05 -0.62 -2.96
CA ARG A 40 -14.13 -0.23 -2.06
C ARG A 40 -14.45 -1.35 -1.07
N PRO A 41 -14.29 -1.12 0.23
CA PRO A 41 -14.57 -2.14 1.24
C PRO A 41 -16.01 -2.64 1.18
N ASN A 42 -16.21 -3.94 1.36
CA ASN A 42 -17.51 -4.61 1.42
C ASN A 42 -18.42 -4.46 0.18
N ASN A 43 -17.91 -3.84 -0.90
CA ASN A 43 -18.65 -3.60 -2.13
C ASN A 43 -17.94 -4.22 -3.34
N SER A 44 -16.62 -4.05 -3.45
CA SER A 44 -15.81 -4.68 -4.49
C SER A 44 -15.29 -6.03 -4.00
N MET A 45 -14.99 -6.94 -4.94
CA MET A 45 -14.23 -8.15 -4.61
C MET A 45 -12.87 -7.75 -4.02
N PRO A 46 -12.45 -8.38 -2.92
CA PRO A 46 -11.12 -8.14 -2.39
C PRO A 46 -10.05 -8.58 -3.39
N MET A 47 -8.88 -7.95 -3.32
CA MET A 47 -7.74 -8.30 -4.17
C MET A 47 -7.30 -9.74 -3.88
N ASP A 48 -6.84 -10.46 -4.92
CA ASP A 48 -6.26 -11.79 -4.73
C ASP A 48 -4.87 -11.72 -4.09
N THR A 49 -4.45 -12.81 -3.46
CA THR A 49 -3.19 -12.87 -2.70
C THR A 49 -1.98 -12.62 -3.58
N GLY A 50 -1.96 -13.17 -4.78
CA GLY A 50 -0.83 -13.02 -5.70
C GLY A 50 -0.64 -11.60 -6.21
N SER A 51 -1.72 -10.85 -6.46
CA SER A 51 -1.63 -9.44 -6.84
C SER A 51 -1.16 -8.56 -5.68
N ILE A 52 -1.67 -8.81 -4.48
CA ILE A 52 -1.24 -8.12 -3.26
C ILE A 52 0.25 -8.33 -3.02
N HIS A 53 0.72 -9.57 -3.11
CA HIS A 53 2.09 -9.93 -2.86
C HIS A 53 3.04 -9.28 -3.89
N ALA A 54 2.66 -9.27 -5.17
CA ALA A 54 3.44 -8.59 -6.20
C ALA A 54 3.48 -7.06 -5.98
N ILE A 55 2.37 -6.43 -5.61
CA ILE A 55 2.33 -4.99 -5.28
C ILE A 55 3.17 -4.71 -4.03
N GLU A 56 3.12 -5.56 -3.01
CA GLU A 56 3.94 -5.41 -1.81
C GLU A 56 5.43 -5.40 -2.15
N HIS A 57 5.92 -6.39 -2.88
CA HIS A 57 7.33 -6.50 -3.26
C HIS A 57 7.80 -5.30 -4.09
N LEU A 58 7.07 -4.97 -5.15
CA LEU A 58 7.42 -3.87 -6.05
C LEU A 58 7.27 -2.50 -5.35
N GLY A 59 6.16 -2.31 -4.63
CA GLY A 59 5.87 -1.07 -3.92
C GLY A 59 6.84 -0.81 -2.78
N ALA A 60 7.10 -1.82 -1.93
CA ALA A 60 8.07 -1.68 -0.84
C ALA A 60 9.47 -1.37 -1.38
N THR A 61 9.88 -2.03 -2.46
CA THR A 61 11.18 -1.77 -3.10
C THR A 61 11.25 -0.35 -3.66
N TYR A 62 10.23 0.06 -4.43
CA TYR A 62 10.20 1.40 -5.02
C TYR A 62 10.20 2.50 -3.96
N ILE A 63 9.28 2.42 -3.01
CA ILE A 63 9.09 3.45 -1.98
C ILE A 63 10.34 3.60 -1.11
N ARG A 64 10.94 2.48 -0.65
CA ARG A 64 12.16 2.53 0.18
C ARG A 64 13.35 3.13 -0.56
N ASN A 65 13.47 2.92 -1.86
CA ASN A 65 14.55 3.49 -2.66
C ASN A 65 14.37 4.98 -2.97
N ASN A 66 13.13 5.48 -2.95
CA ASN A 66 12.81 6.85 -3.35
C ASN A 66 12.38 7.76 -2.19
N TYR A 67 12.11 7.20 -1.00
CA TYR A 67 11.71 7.97 0.17
C TYR A 67 12.38 7.45 1.46
N LYS A 68 13.36 8.20 1.95
CA LYS A 68 14.24 7.79 3.08
C LYS A 68 13.50 7.57 4.40
N ASN A 69 12.36 8.26 4.59
CA ASN A 69 11.59 8.19 5.82
C ASN A 69 10.62 7.00 5.85
N THR A 70 10.70 6.09 4.89
CA THR A 70 9.85 4.89 4.83
C THR A 70 10.22 3.91 5.94
N MET A 71 9.24 3.55 6.74
CA MET A 71 9.38 2.54 7.78
C MET A 71 8.80 1.19 7.35
N TYR A 72 7.60 1.19 6.77
CA TYR A 72 6.91 -0.02 6.36
C TYR A 72 5.92 0.25 5.24
N PHE A 73 5.83 -0.67 4.28
CA PHE A 73 4.76 -0.75 3.30
C PHE A 73 4.29 -2.21 3.24
N GLY A 74 2.98 -2.44 3.37
CA GLY A 74 2.44 -3.78 3.34
C GLY A 74 0.92 -3.83 3.30
N PRO A 75 0.35 -5.00 2.95
CA PRO A 75 -1.08 -5.15 2.72
C PRO A 75 -1.90 -5.15 4.02
N MET A 76 -3.15 -4.73 3.88
CA MET A 76 -4.16 -4.90 4.91
C MET A 76 -4.70 -6.34 4.87
N GLY A 77 -4.98 -6.93 6.04
CA GLY A 77 -5.55 -8.27 6.15
C GLY A 77 -6.91 -8.44 5.45
N CYS A 78 -7.68 -7.36 5.27
CA CYS A 78 -8.94 -7.34 4.51
C CYS A 78 -8.76 -7.37 2.99
N ARG A 79 -7.54 -7.23 2.50
CA ARG A 79 -7.17 -7.26 1.08
C ARG A 79 -7.86 -6.17 0.23
N THR A 80 -8.08 -5.00 0.82
CA THR A 80 -8.68 -3.86 0.11
C THR A 80 -7.71 -2.70 -0.08
N GLY A 81 -6.47 -2.84 0.39
CA GLY A 81 -5.44 -1.82 0.26
C GLY A 81 -4.18 -2.13 1.04
N PHE A 82 -3.35 -1.11 1.21
CA PHE A 82 -2.04 -1.18 1.86
C PHE A 82 -1.89 -0.08 2.91
N TYR A 83 -1.03 -0.32 3.88
CA TYR A 83 -0.53 0.72 4.77
C TYR A 83 0.89 1.13 4.36
N LEU A 84 1.12 2.43 4.34
CA LEU A 84 2.46 3.02 4.30
C LEU A 84 2.70 3.75 5.62
N LEU A 85 3.73 3.33 6.35
CA LEU A 85 4.18 3.99 7.57
C LEU A 85 5.47 4.75 7.28
N VAL A 86 5.49 6.03 7.63
CA VAL A 86 6.65 6.89 7.46
C VAL A 86 6.98 7.62 8.76
N SER A 87 8.26 7.93 8.96
CA SER A 87 8.67 8.84 10.03
C SER A 87 8.31 10.28 9.67
N ASN A 88 8.09 11.09 10.70
CA ASN A 88 7.62 12.45 10.67
C ASN A 88 6.12 12.60 10.38
N LYS A 89 5.64 13.82 10.63
CA LYS A 89 4.29 14.23 10.24
C LYS A 89 4.31 14.66 8.78
N VAL A 90 3.66 13.88 7.92
CA VAL A 90 3.65 14.05 6.47
C VAL A 90 2.20 14.18 6.00
N SER A 91 1.91 15.15 5.13
CA SER A 91 0.58 15.33 4.54
C SER A 91 0.33 14.40 3.36
N VAL A 92 -0.95 14.26 2.97
CA VAL A 92 -1.33 13.52 1.76
C VAL A 92 -0.70 14.17 0.51
N ASP A 93 -0.71 15.51 0.42
CA ASP A 93 -0.16 16.22 -0.74
C ASP A 93 1.35 16.01 -0.91
N GLU A 94 2.09 15.87 0.20
CA GLU A 94 3.53 15.59 0.17
C GLU A 94 3.85 14.18 -0.29
N ILE A 95 3.06 13.16 0.12
CA ILE A 95 3.34 11.76 -0.20
C ILE A 95 2.73 11.31 -1.54
N LYS A 96 1.69 11.97 -2.01
CA LYS A 96 0.92 11.60 -3.20
C LYS A 96 1.77 11.46 -4.48
N PRO A 97 2.71 12.36 -4.80
CA PRO A 97 3.57 12.19 -5.98
C PRO A 97 4.37 10.87 -5.94
N LEU A 98 4.93 10.52 -4.78
CA LEU A 98 5.66 9.25 -4.61
C LEU A 98 4.76 8.04 -4.89
N ILE A 99 3.50 8.08 -4.44
CA ILE A 99 2.55 6.99 -4.65
C ILE A 99 2.17 6.89 -6.13
N ILE A 100 1.93 8.01 -6.81
CA ILE A 100 1.66 8.03 -8.26
C ILE A 100 2.84 7.42 -9.03
N ASP A 101 4.06 7.84 -8.72
CA ASP A 101 5.27 7.32 -9.37
C ASP A 101 5.47 5.82 -9.09
N CYS A 102 5.20 5.38 -7.86
CA CYS A 102 5.22 3.96 -7.50
C CYS A 102 4.21 3.14 -8.31
N MET A 103 2.99 3.63 -8.47
CA MET A 103 1.98 2.93 -9.30
C MET A 103 2.40 2.88 -10.77
N ASN A 104 2.94 3.96 -11.31
CA ASN A 104 3.47 3.98 -12.67
C ASN A 104 4.65 3.00 -12.84
N PHE A 105 5.52 2.89 -11.84
CA PHE A 105 6.59 1.89 -11.83
C PHE A 105 6.02 0.46 -11.91
N ILE A 106 4.99 0.13 -11.10
CA ILE A 106 4.36 -1.19 -11.11
C ILE A 106 3.70 -1.47 -12.47
N ILE A 107 2.97 -0.51 -13.03
CA ILE A 107 2.28 -0.65 -14.33
C ILE A 107 3.25 -0.97 -15.47
N ASN A 108 4.43 -0.34 -15.46
CA ASN A 108 5.44 -0.49 -16.50
C ASN A 108 6.48 -1.58 -16.19
N TYR A 109 6.34 -2.28 -15.05
CA TYR A 109 7.29 -3.30 -14.66
C TYR A 109 7.23 -4.51 -15.59
N GLU A 110 8.39 -5.06 -15.95
CA GLU A 110 8.50 -6.25 -16.78
C GLU A 110 9.45 -7.28 -16.13
N GLY A 111 9.19 -8.54 -16.36
CA GLY A 111 10.01 -9.64 -15.87
C GLY A 111 9.53 -10.22 -14.56
N LEU A 112 10.42 -10.95 -13.89
CA LEU A 112 10.14 -11.57 -12.60
C LEU A 112 10.00 -10.49 -11.52
N VAL A 113 8.98 -10.61 -10.68
CA VAL A 113 8.79 -9.68 -9.55
C VAL A 113 10.04 -9.69 -8.66
N ILE A 114 10.52 -8.51 -8.29
CA ILE A 114 11.71 -8.36 -7.43
C ILE A 114 11.51 -9.17 -6.13
N GLY A 115 12.51 -9.95 -5.75
CA GLY A 115 12.45 -10.77 -4.55
C GLY A 115 11.57 -12.04 -4.67
N ALA A 116 11.04 -12.35 -5.86
CA ALA A 116 10.19 -13.54 -6.07
C ALA A 116 11.03 -14.80 -6.36
N THR A 117 11.97 -15.10 -5.49
CA THR A 117 12.77 -16.33 -5.55
C THR A 117 12.63 -17.12 -4.25
N GLU A 118 12.93 -18.42 -4.29
CA GLU A 118 12.84 -19.30 -3.13
C GLU A 118 13.73 -18.85 -1.96
N ILE A 119 14.85 -18.21 -2.27
CA ILE A 119 15.79 -17.71 -1.24
C ILE A 119 15.28 -16.39 -0.62
N GLU A 120 14.62 -15.56 -1.39
CA GLU A 120 14.25 -14.20 -0.98
C GLU A 120 12.85 -14.09 -0.38
N CYS A 121 11.97 -15.05 -0.67
CA CYS A 121 10.55 -14.97 -0.31
C CYS A 121 10.02 -16.31 0.20
N GLY A 122 9.27 -16.26 1.30
CA GLY A 122 8.67 -17.47 1.90
C GLY A 122 7.52 -18.08 1.10
N ASN A 123 6.99 -17.37 0.10
CA ASN A 123 5.94 -17.86 -0.81
C ASN A 123 6.08 -17.25 -2.21
N TYR A 124 7.25 -17.40 -2.81
CA TYR A 124 7.63 -16.76 -4.07
C TYR A 124 6.76 -17.15 -5.29
N ARG A 125 6.01 -18.23 -5.22
CA ARG A 125 5.13 -18.70 -6.30
C ARG A 125 3.79 -18.00 -6.35
N ASP A 126 3.36 -17.38 -5.25
CA ASP A 126 2.10 -16.63 -5.17
C ASP A 126 2.30 -15.17 -5.59
N MET A 127 2.62 -14.98 -6.87
CA MET A 127 2.82 -13.67 -7.50
C MET A 127 1.96 -13.56 -8.76
N ASN A 128 1.21 -12.47 -8.89
CA ASN A 128 0.40 -12.16 -10.07
C ASN A 128 0.68 -10.75 -10.56
N LEU A 129 1.72 -10.60 -11.39
CA LEU A 129 2.15 -9.30 -11.90
C LEU A 129 1.08 -8.63 -12.78
N GLU A 130 0.38 -9.38 -13.62
CA GLU A 130 -0.62 -8.80 -14.51
C GLU A 130 -1.81 -8.20 -13.73
N LYS A 131 -2.28 -8.90 -12.70
CA LYS A 131 -3.31 -8.34 -11.82
C LYS A 131 -2.77 -7.20 -10.94
N ALA A 132 -1.51 -7.25 -10.52
CA ALA A 132 -0.88 -6.14 -9.80
C ALA A 132 -0.88 -4.87 -10.65
N LYS A 133 -0.49 -4.96 -11.92
CA LYS A 133 -0.57 -3.85 -12.89
C LYS A 133 -1.99 -3.33 -13.06
N TYR A 134 -2.96 -4.24 -13.17
CA TYR A 134 -4.38 -3.88 -13.26
C TYR A 134 -4.83 -3.07 -12.05
N TYR A 135 -4.56 -3.55 -10.82
CA TYR A 135 -4.95 -2.84 -9.61
C TYR A 135 -4.22 -1.50 -9.43
N ALA A 136 -2.95 -1.43 -9.78
CA ALA A 136 -2.20 -0.16 -9.77
C ALA A 136 -2.82 0.87 -10.73
N LYS A 137 -3.22 0.44 -11.94
CA LYS A 137 -3.89 1.28 -12.93
C LYS A 137 -5.26 1.75 -12.47
N GLU A 138 -6.05 0.85 -11.86
CA GLU A 138 -7.36 1.22 -11.31
C GLU A 138 -7.22 2.20 -10.13
N TYR A 139 -6.23 1.99 -9.27
CA TYR A 139 -5.99 2.85 -8.13
C TYR A 139 -5.58 4.29 -8.53
N LEU A 140 -4.77 4.44 -9.59
CA LEU A 140 -4.40 5.77 -10.11
C LEU A 140 -5.59 6.65 -10.48
N LYS A 141 -6.74 6.08 -10.84
CA LYS A 141 -7.95 6.84 -11.16
C LYS A 141 -8.55 7.57 -9.96
N TRP A 142 -8.13 7.21 -8.76
CA TRP A 142 -8.59 7.78 -7.49
C TRP A 142 -7.60 8.76 -6.85
N LEU A 143 -6.42 8.89 -7.42
CA LEU A 143 -5.38 9.80 -6.98
C LEU A 143 -5.36 11.09 -7.81
#